data_ef7d32f72e298abed8d626136237ed03
#
_entry.id   ef7d32f72e298abed8d626136237ed03
#
_cell.length_a   1.000
_cell.length_b   1.000
_cell.length_c   1.000
_cell.angle_alpha   90.00
_cell.angle_beta   90.00
_cell.angle_gamma   90.00
#
_symmetry.space_group_name_H-M   'P 1'
#
loop_
_entity.id
_entity.type
_entity.pdbx_description
1 polymer ?
#
loop_
_entity_poly.entity_id
_entity_poly.type
_entity_poly.pdbx_seq_one_letter_code
_entity_poly.pdbx_strand_id
1 'polypeptide(L)' 'MVIKVQWIIDGVMKIDAETNEAAEALADEKLRSFIKAHPELTETLGATAIQGHAVTDDDSA' A
#
# COMPACT_ATOMS: atom_id res chain seq x y z
N MET A 1 -28.72 -6.46 9.91
CA MET A 1 -27.85 -6.03 10.99
C MET A 1 -26.51 -5.61 10.39
N VAL A 2 -25.97 -4.47 10.81
CA VAL A 2 -24.71 -3.99 10.26
C VAL A 2 -23.58 -4.39 11.19
N ILE A 3 -22.58 -5.07 10.65
CA ILE A 3 -21.42 -5.48 11.44
C ILE A 3 -20.20 -4.89 10.79
N LYS A 4 -19.33 -4.25 11.57
CA LYS A 4 -18.09 -3.67 11.07
C LYS A 4 -17.03 -4.74 11.05
N VAL A 5 -16.36 -4.88 9.90
CA VAL A 5 -15.30 -5.86 9.77
C VAL A 5 -14.05 -5.10 9.38
N GLN A 6 -13.01 -5.17 10.20
CA GLN A 6 -11.73 -4.53 9.85
C GLN A 6 -10.93 -5.55 9.05
N TRP A 7 -10.32 -5.08 7.96
CA TRP A 7 -9.59 -5.98 7.08
C TRP A 7 -8.24 -5.39 6.72
N ILE A 8 -7.32 -6.26 6.36
CA ILE A 8 -5.98 -5.86 5.96
C ILE A 8 -5.57 -6.71 4.77
N ILE A 9 -5.00 -6.06 3.76
CA ILE A 9 -4.35 -6.77 2.67
C ILE A 9 -2.89 -6.36 2.73
N ASP A 10 -2.00 -7.32 2.71
CA ASP A 10 -0.59 -7.05 2.87
C ASP A 10 0.16 -7.61 1.67
N GLY A 11 1.20 -6.93 1.24
CA GLY A 11 1.98 -7.38 0.10
C GLY A 11 3.31 -6.66 0.02
N VAL A 12 4.16 -7.14 -0.88
CA VAL A 12 5.47 -6.54 -1.09
C VAL A 12 5.61 -6.26 -2.57
N MET A 13 5.93 -5.00 -2.92
CA MET A 13 6.18 -4.68 -4.31
C MET A 13 7.64 -4.33 -4.47
N LYS A 14 8.22 -4.67 -5.62
CA LYS A 14 9.60 -4.38 -5.88
C LYS A 14 9.68 -3.08 -6.62
N ILE A 15 10.48 -2.14 -6.11
CA ILE A 15 10.61 -0.83 -6.69
C ILE A 15 12.09 -0.53 -6.89
N ASP A 16 12.44 -0.09 -8.09
CA ASP A 16 13.81 0.26 -8.40
C ASP A 16 14.01 1.70 -7.97
N ALA A 17 14.73 1.91 -6.90
CA ALA A 17 15.02 3.25 -6.38
C ALA A 17 16.37 3.22 -5.69
N GLU A 18 16.93 4.41 -5.49
CA GLU A 18 18.28 4.47 -4.92
C GLU A 18 18.28 4.58 -3.42
N THR A 19 17.17 4.94 -2.81
CA THR A 19 17.11 5.03 -1.35
C THR A 19 15.78 4.44 -0.89
N ASN A 20 15.72 4.08 0.38
CA ASN A 20 14.47 3.58 0.96
C ASN A 20 13.39 4.64 0.89
N GLU A 21 13.74 5.91 1.14
CA GLU A 21 12.76 6.97 1.10
C GLU A 21 12.18 7.13 -0.29
N ALA A 22 13.02 7.05 -1.31
CA ALA A 22 12.55 7.16 -2.69
C ALA A 22 11.64 5.99 -3.05
N ALA A 23 11.99 4.79 -2.59
CA ALA A 23 11.17 3.62 -2.85
C ALA A 23 9.81 3.74 -2.18
N GLU A 24 9.80 4.23 -0.94
CA GLU A 24 8.54 4.40 -0.23
C GLU A 24 7.66 5.46 -0.89
N ALA A 25 8.26 6.52 -1.39
CA ALA A 25 7.50 7.56 -2.07
C ALA A 25 6.88 7.03 -3.37
N LEU A 26 7.65 6.22 -4.11
CA LEU A 26 7.13 5.65 -5.34
C LEU A 26 6.02 4.64 -5.06
N ALA A 27 6.16 3.85 -4.01
CA ALA A 27 5.12 2.90 -3.62
C ALA A 27 3.84 3.64 -3.23
N ASP A 28 3.98 4.72 -2.47
CA ASP A 28 2.84 5.50 -2.04
C ASP A 28 2.13 6.10 -3.26
N GLU A 29 2.89 6.61 -4.21
CA GLU A 29 2.32 7.19 -5.40
C GLU A 29 1.54 6.15 -6.21
N LYS A 30 2.11 4.96 -6.35
CA LYS A 30 1.43 3.90 -7.09
C LYS A 30 0.15 3.47 -6.41
N LEU A 31 0.18 3.34 -5.08
CA LEU A 31 -1.00 2.94 -4.34
C LEU A 31 -2.08 4.00 -4.40
N ARG A 32 -1.71 5.27 -4.26
CA ARG A 32 -2.71 6.34 -4.32
C ARG A 32 -3.31 6.46 -5.71
N SER A 33 -2.50 6.26 -6.74
CA SER A 33 -2.98 6.32 -8.11
C SER A 33 -3.99 5.20 -8.36
N PHE A 34 -3.71 3.99 -7.84
CA PHE A 34 -4.62 2.87 -8.01
C PHE A 34 -5.93 3.12 -7.26
N ILE A 35 -5.85 3.64 -6.04
CA ILE A 35 -7.04 3.92 -5.26
C ILE A 35 -7.88 4.99 -5.92
N LYS A 36 -7.24 5.98 -6.54
CA LYS A 36 -7.96 7.04 -7.22
C LYS A 36 -8.71 6.47 -8.42
N ALA A 37 -8.13 5.48 -9.10
CA ALA A 37 -8.77 4.85 -10.25
C ALA A 37 -9.85 3.85 -9.81
N HIS A 38 -9.84 3.43 -8.55
CA HIS A 38 -10.77 2.43 -8.05
C HIS A 38 -11.42 2.92 -6.75
N PRO A 39 -12.33 3.88 -6.84
CA PRO A 39 -12.93 4.48 -5.64
C PRO A 39 -13.70 3.48 -4.78
N GLU A 40 -13.97 2.29 -5.30
CA GLU A 40 -14.66 1.29 -4.52
C GLU A 40 -13.86 0.90 -3.28
N LEU A 41 -12.55 1.01 -3.33
CA LEU A 41 -11.73 0.68 -2.16
C LEU A 41 -12.13 1.53 -0.96
N THR A 42 -12.41 2.81 -1.19
CA THR A 42 -12.78 3.69 -0.10
C THR A 42 -14.29 3.67 0.14
N GLU A 43 -15.09 3.70 -0.93
CA GLU A 43 -16.53 3.88 -0.76
C GLU A 43 -17.25 2.60 -0.40
N THR A 44 -16.82 1.49 -0.95
CA THR A 44 -17.49 0.22 -0.69
C THR A 44 -16.75 -0.60 0.34
N LEU A 45 -15.44 -0.64 0.26
CA LEU A 45 -14.65 -1.48 1.16
C LEU A 45 -14.13 -0.72 2.37
N GLY A 46 -14.26 0.60 2.39
CA GLY A 46 -13.96 1.40 3.59
C GLY A 46 -12.48 1.61 3.87
N ALA A 47 -11.64 1.61 2.82
CA ALA A 47 -10.22 1.85 3.04
C ALA A 47 -9.99 3.26 3.57
N THR A 48 -9.24 3.40 4.64
CA THR A 48 -9.04 4.69 5.28
C THR A 48 -7.58 5.08 5.42
N ALA A 49 -6.64 4.18 5.11
CA ALA A 49 -5.22 4.50 5.28
C ALA A 49 -4.39 3.81 4.22
N ILE A 50 -3.30 4.46 3.81
CA ILE A 50 -2.32 3.88 2.92
C ILE A 50 -1.02 3.94 3.69
N GLN A 51 -0.36 2.79 3.84
CA GLN A 51 0.88 2.74 4.58
C GLN A 51 1.86 1.86 3.84
N GLY A 52 3.10 2.23 3.82
CA GLY A 52 4.15 1.41 3.25
C GLY A 52 5.49 1.81 3.81
N HIS A 53 6.39 0.85 3.90
CA HIS A 53 7.74 1.16 4.35
C HIS A 53 8.69 0.18 3.67
N ALA A 54 9.92 0.59 3.51
CA ALA A 54 10.92 -0.25 2.87
C ALA A 54 11.26 -1.40 3.81
N VAL A 55 11.38 -2.60 3.22
CA VAL A 55 11.68 -3.79 3.99
C VAL A 55 13.08 -4.20 3.64
N THR A 56 13.90 -4.43 4.66
CA THR A 56 15.24 -4.91 4.43
C THR A 56 15.17 -6.38 4.10
N ASP A 57 15.74 -6.68 2.94
CA ASP A 57 15.64 -8.04 2.53
C ASP A 57 16.99 -8.61 2.62
N ASP A 58 17.48 -8.94 3.80
CA ASP A 58 18.77 -9.37 3.85
C ASP A 58 18.92 -10.73 3.51
N ASP A 59 18.09 -11.39 3.41
CA ASP A 59 18.21 -12.68 3.08
C ASP A 59 18.55 -12.67 1.78
N SER A 60 18.44 -11.66 1.31
CA SER A 60 18.85 -11.54 0.12
C SER A 60 20.00 -12.18 0.19
N ALA A 61 20.21 -12.14 1.11
CA ALA A 61 21.03 -12.94 1.36
C ALA A 61 20.75 -14.00 0.64
#